data_ac15ac42e16d56849418152b49c83d55
#
_entry.id   ac15ac42e16d56849418152b49c83d55
#
_cell.length_a   1.000
_cell.length_b   1.000
_cell.length_c   1.000
_cell.angle_alpha   90.00
_cell.angle_beta   90.00
_cell.angle_gamma   90.00
#
_symmetry.space_group_name_H-M   'P 1'
#
loop_
_entity.id
_entity.type
_entity.pdbx_description
1 polymer ?
#
loop_
_entity_poly.entity_id
_entity_poly.type
_entity_poly.pdbx_seq_one_letter_code
_entity_poly.pdbx_strand_id
1 'polypeptide(L)'
;MRTVLKKGQLETREAKCPNFGTCGGCNYQEIPYEQQLALKKEQVLRLIDAVYEGDGYQYDGILSVRKDGQYREWGYRNKMEFSFGDEYKDGPLSLGLHKKGSTYDVLTANDCKLVHEDMTKILTCVHGYFLKRNVSYYKKMQHTGYLRHLLLRRGVTTGEILVHVITTSQEEHDLESLKEELLALPLEGKIVGIMHIINDSLSDVVQSDETRILYG
;
A
#
# COMPACT_ATOMS: atom_id res chain seq x y z
N MET A 1 21.78 0.14 -5.84
CA MET A 1 21.29 0.71 -4.56
C MET A 1 21.66 2.20 -4.54
N ARG A 2 20.70 3.13 -4.35
CA ARG A 2 21.04 4.55 -4.20
C ARG A 2 21.31 4.80 -2.73
N THR A 3 22.53 5.17 -2.40
CA THR A 3 22.91 5.54 -1.03
C THR A 3 22.70 7.03 -0.84
N VAL A 4 21.95 7.42 0.18
CA VAL A 4 21.85 8.82 0.59
C VAL A 4 23.15 9.20 1.28
N LEU A 5 23.93 10.08 0.65
CA LEU A 5 25.21 10.53 1.18
C LEU A 5 25.07 11.69 2.17
N LYS A 6 23.99 12.48 2.05
CA LYS A 6 23.71 13.63 2.92
C LYS A 6 22.23 13.94 2.90
N LYS A 7 21.66 14.23 4.08
CA LYS A 7 20.28 14.75 4.20
C LYS A 7 20.21 16.16 3.58
N GLY A 8 19.09 16.43 2.91
CA GLY A 8 18.77 17.77 2.41
C GLY A 8 18.41 18.72 3.55
N GLN A 9 18.40 20.03 3.26
CA GLN A 9 18.06 21.05 4.28
C GLN A 9 16.63 20.95 4.81
N LEU A 10 15.71 20.35 4.03
CA LEU A 10 14.31 20.17 4.42
C LEU A 10 14.06 18.91 5.25
N GLU A 11 14.99 17.96 5.29
CA GLU A 11 14.88 16.68 6.00
C GLU A 11 15.26 16.88 7.48
N THR A 12 14.37 17.55 8.23
CA THR A 12 14.62 18.03 9.59
C THR A 12 13.97 17.19 10.69
N ARG A 13 13.24 16.11 10.33
CA ARG A 13 12.61 15.21 11.29
C ARG A 13 12.96 13.75 11.02
N GLU A 14 12.69 12.86 11.99
CA GLU A 14 12.84 11.43 11.82
C GLU A 14 11.60 10.81 11.15
N ALA A 15 11.84 9.81 10.31
CA ALA A 15 10.78 9.04 9.70
C ALA A 15 10.10 8.13 10.73
N LYS A 16 8.76 8.08 10.73
CA LYS A 16 7.99 7.20 11.63
C LYS A 16 7.95 5.74 11.17
N CYS A 17 8.16 5.49 9.88
CA CYS A 17 8.09 4.15 9.31
C CYS A 17 9.49 3.50 9.31
N PRO A 18 9.66 2.30 9.87
CA PRO A 18 10.97 1.62 9.90
C PRO A 18 11.48 1.28 8.50
N ASN A 19 10.58 1.14 7.53
CA ASN A 19 10.91 0.84 6.13
C ASN A 19 11.15 2.10 5.28
N PHE A 20 11.15 3.30 5.87
CA PHE A 20 11.42 4.52 5.12
C PHE A 20 12.81 4.50 4.50
N GLY A 21 12.92 4.99 3.26
CA GLY A 21 14.16 4.95 2.50
C GLY A 21 14.38 3.65 1.72
N THR A 22 13.92 2.50 2.23
CA THR A 22 13.99 1.20 1.54
C THR A 22 12.70 0.89 0.79
N CYS A 23 11.54 1.17 1.39
CA CYS A 23 10.23 1.00 0.77
C CYS A 23 9.96 2.06 -0.29
N GLY A 24 9.38 1.65 -1.44
CA GLY A 24 9.00 2.55 -2.54
C GLY A 24 7.75 3.40 -2.25
N GLY A 25 7.03 3.17 -1.16
CA GLY A 25 5.73 3.80 -0.87
C GLY A 25 5.80 5.26 -0.41
N CYS A 26 6.94 5.75 0.12
CA CYS A 26 7.09 7.09 0.69
C CYS A 26 8.40 7.77 0.29
N ASN A 27 8.33 9.11 0.09
CA ASN A 27 9.50 9.90 -0.25
C ASN A 27 9.78 11.07 0.72
N TYR A 28 8.81 11.49 1.54
CA TYR A 28 8.87 12.78 2.25
C TYR A 28 8.68 12.67 3.78
N GLN A 29 8.81 11.48 4.39
CA GLN A 29 8.54 11.35 5.83
C GLN A 29 9.47 12.19 6.71
N GLU A 30 10.70 12.46 6.27
CA GLU A 30 11.67 13.28 7.01
C GLU A 30 11.46 14.78 6.81
N ILE A 31 10.55 15.20 5.91
CA ILE A 31 10.22 16.61 5.65
C ILE A 31 8.93 16.95 6.41
N PRO A 32 8.90 18.03 7.23
CA PRO A 32 7.66 18.52 7.85
C PRO A 32 6.58 18.82 6.82
N TYR A 33 5.31 18.52 7.15
CA TYR A 33 4.23 18.53 6.16
C TYR A 33 4.02 19.89 5.49
N GLU A 34 4.16 20.99 6.22
CA GLU A 34 4.08 22.34 5.67
C GLU A 34 5.18 22.58 4.61
N GLN A 35 6.38 22.09 4.86
CA GLN A 35 7.47 22.16 3.89
C GLN A 35 7.24 21.26 2.68
N GLN A 36 6.57 20.10 2.86
CA GLN A 36 6.13 19.27 1.72
C GLN A 36 5.14 20.03 0.83
N LEU A 37 4.19 20.76 1.42
CA LEU A 37 3.23 21.58 0.66
C LEU A 37 3.95 22.70 -0.10
N ALA A 38 4.86 23.41 0.57
CA ALA A 38 5.66 24.47 -0.06
C ALA A 38 6.50 23.94 -1.24
N LEU A 39 7.18 22.80 -1.04
CA LEU A 39 7.97 22.14 -2.08
C LEU A 39 7.12 21.75 -3.29
N LYS A 40 5.95 21.14 -3.06
CA LYS A 40 5.03 20.75 -4.13
C LYS A 40 4.49 21.95 -4.89
N LYS A 41 4.15 23.04 -4.18
CA LYS A 41 3.75 24.30 -4.79
C LYS A 41 4.84 24.81 -5.74
N GLU A 42 6.06 24.94 -5.24
CA GLU A 42 7.20 25.42 -6.03
C GLU A 42 7.46 24.56 -7.27
N GLN A 43 7.41 23.23 -7.13
CA GLN A 43 7.58 22.31 -8.27
C GLN A 43 6.51 22.51 -9.34
N VAL A 44 5.23 22.63 -8.94
CA VAL A 44 4.12 22.84 -9.88
C VAL A 44 4.22 24.20 -10.56
N LEU A 45 4.46 25.27 -9.81
CA LEU A 45 4.59 26.60 -10.38
C LEU A 45 5.76 26.68 -11.38
N ARG A 46 6.90 26.10 -11.05
CA ARG A 46 8.06 26.05 -11.96
C ARG A 46 7.75 25.35 -13.28
N LEU A 47 6.94 24.27 -13.24
CA LEU A 47 6.53 23.55 -14.46
C LEU A 47 5.55 24.37 -15.29
N ILE A 48 4.61 25.07 -14.65
CA ILE A 48 3.65 25.94 -15.33
C ILE A 48 4.37 27.14 -15.93
N ASP A 49 5.22 27.83 -15.16
CA ASP A 49 5.97 29.01 -15.60
C ASP A 49 6.87 28.70 -16.81
N ALA A 50 7.35 27.47 -16.93
CA ALA A 50 8.20 27.06 -18.04
C ALA A 50 7.45 26.90 -19.39
N VAL A 51 6.12 26.80 -19.37
CA VAL A 51 5.31 26.54 -20.58
C VAL A 51 4.20 27.57 -20.80
N TYR A 52 3.91 28.41 -19.80
CA TYR A 52 2.84 29.40 -19.88
C TYR A 52 3.39 30.70 -20.49
N GLU A 53 2.80 31.13 -21.61
CA GLU A 53 3.20 32.32 -22.38
C GLU A 53 2.23 33.49 -22.18
N GLY A 54 1.26 33.44 -21.27
CA GLY A 54 0.28 34.46 -21.02
C GLY A 54 0.73 35.55 -20.04
N ASP A 55 -0.12 36.56 -19.84
CA ASP A 55 0.17 37.74 -18.99
C ASP A 55 0.08 37.47 -17.47
N GLY A 56 -0.09 36.22 -17.07
CA GLY A 56 -0.16 35.78 -15.68
C GLY A 56 -1.31 34.81 -15.44
N TYR A 57 -1.25 34.09 -14.33
CA TYR A 57 -2.30 33.18 -13.87
C TYR A 57 -2.52 33.35 -12.36
N GLN A 58 -3.71 33.03 -11.90
CA GLN A 58 -4.03 33.03 -10.49
C GLN A 58 -3.70 31.67 -9.87
N TYR A 59 -2.97 31.67 -8.77
CA TYR A 59 -2.72 30.50 -7.96
C TYR A 59 -3.68 30.45 -6.77
N ASP A 60 -4.69 29.58 -6.81
CA ASP A 60 -5.74 29.48 -5.78
C ASP A 60 -5.31 28.76 -4.50
N GLY A 61 -4.10 28.23 -4.47
CA GLY A 61 -3.54 27.56 -3.29
C GLY A 61 -3.36 26.06 -3.47
N ILE A 62 -3.00 25.39 -2.38
CA ILE A 62 -2.91 23.93 -2.28
C ILE A 62 -3.82 23.42 -1.19
N LEU A 63 -4.72 22.53 -1.55
CA LEU A 63 -5.61 21.89 -0.58
C LEU A 63 -4.87 20.78 0.16
N SER A 64 -5.04 20.73 1.47
CA SER A 64 -4.47 19.71 2.34
C SER A 64 -5.56 19.03 3.16
N VAL A 65 -5.38 17.73 3.43
CA VAL A 65 -6.30 17.02 4.33
C VAL A 65 -6.04 17.46 5.75
N ARG A 66 -7.11 17.92 6.45
CA ARG A 66 -7.06 18.31 7.85
C ARG A 66 -8.12 17.53 8.65
N LYS A 67 -7.79 17.22 9.89
CA LYS A 67 -8.72 16.71 10.89
C LYS A 67 -8.54 17.58 12.14
N ASP A 68 -9.62 18.14 12.68
CA ASP A 68 -9.61 18.99 13.87
C ASP A 68 -8.60 20.16 13.78
N GLY A 69 -8.50 20.78 12.59
CA GLY A 69 -7.57 21.87 12.32
C GLY A 69 -6.11 21.46 12.06
N GLN A 70 -5.75 20.21 12.35
CA GLN A 70 -4.39 19.68 12.15
C GLN A 70 -4.24 18.94 10.83
N TYR A 71 -3.03 18.93 10.27
CA TYR A 71 -2.72 18.17 9.07
C TYR A 71 -2.82 16.67 9.32
N ARG A 72 -3.54 15.96 8.44
CA ARG A 72 -3.63 14.50 8.47
C ARG A 72 -2.52 13.90 7.60
N GLU A 73 -1.33 13.77 8.17
CA GLU A 73 -0.17 13.22 7.47
C GLU A 73 -0.15 11.68 7.42
N TRP A 74 -0.83 11.03 8.37
CA TRP A 74 -0.78 9.58 8.61
C TRP A 74 -2.17 8.98 8.52
N GLY A 75 -2.24 7.70 8.19
CA GLY A 75 -3.50 6.98 8.09
C GLY A 75 -4.49 7.56 7.08
N TYR A 76 -4.01 8.31 6.09
CA TYR A 76 -4.88 9.01 5.13
C TYR A 76 -5.27 8.16 3.93
N ARG A 77 -4.49 7.10 3.62
CA ARG A 77 -4.81 6.21 2.52
C ARG A 77 -5.96 5.29 2.88
N ASN A 78 -6.99 5.31 2.08
CA ASN A 78 -8.19 4.51 2.22
C ASN A 78 -8.29 3.34 1.23
N LYS A 79 -7.35 3.25 0.29
CA LYS A 79 -7.12 2.11 -0.60
C LYS A 79 -5.65 1.77 -0.59
N MET A 80 -5.32 0.49 -0.42
CA MET A 80 -3.96 0.00 -0.59
C MET A 80 -3.98 -1.39 -1.21
N GLU A 81 -3.10 -1.57 -2.17
CA GLU A 81 -2.79 -2.84 -2.79
C GLU A 81 -1.41 -3.27 -2.32
N PHE A 82 -1.37 -4.38 -1.62
CA PHE A 82 -0.14 -5.00 -1.15
C PHE A 82 0.18 -6.20 -2.02
N SER A 83 1.44 -6.36 -2.38
CA SER A 83 1.91 -7.49 -3.17
C SER A 83 2.41 -8.61 -2.26
N PHE A 84 2.13 -9.85 -2.63
CA PHE A 84 2.86 -11.01 -2.12
C PHE A 84 4.18 -11.17 -2.88
N GLY A 85 5.21 -11.63 -2.20
CA GLY A 85 6.54 -11.80 -2.78
C GLY A 85 7.54 -12.27 -1.74
N ASP A 86 8.80 -11.99 -2.00
CA ASP A 86 9.89 -12.15 -1.04
C ASP A 86 10.73 -10.87 -0.94
N GLU A 87 11.43 -10.69 0.17
CA GLU A 87 12.30 -9.53 0.37
C GLU A 87 13.63 -9.66 -0.39
N TYR A 88 14.04 -10.89 -0.62
CA TYR A 88 15.21 -11.28 -1.39
C TYR A 88 14.95 -12.67 -1.98
N LYS A 89 15.59 -12.97 -3.08
CA LYS A 89 15.38 -14.21 -3.83
C LYS A 89 15.37 -15.45 -2.92
N ASP A 90 14.30 -16.23 -3.03
CA ASP A 90 14.03 -17.43 -2.24
C ASP A 90 13.97 -17.18 -0.72
N GLY A 91 13.65 -15.96 -0.31
CA GLY A 91 13.37 -15.58 1.07
C GLY A 91 11.98 -16.05 1.55
N PRO A 92 11.65 -15.79 2.82
CA PRO A 92 10.33 -16.11 3.34
C PRO A 92 9.26 -15.26 2.65
N LEU A 93 8.02 -15.78 2.65
CA LEU A 93 6.88 -15.03 2.15
C LEU A 93 6.78 -13.65 2.81
N SER A 94 6.68 -12.62 2.00
CA SER A 94 6.44 -11.25 2.40
C SER A 94 5.10 -10.76 1.84
N LEU A 95 4.45 -9.83 2.55
CA LEU A 95 3.25 -9.16 2.09
C LEU A 95 3.38 -7.65 2.35
N GLY A 96 3.42 -6.86 1.28
CA GLY A 96 3.57 -5.42 1.46
C GLY A 96 3.87 -4.66 0.18
N LEU A 97 4.90 -3.83 0.21
CA LEU A 97 5.23 -2.92 -0.88
C LEU A 97 6.63 -3.21 -1.45
N HIS A 98 6.81 -2.94 -2.73
CA HIS A 98 8.10 -3.13 -3.38
C HIS A 98 9.19 -2.22 -2.80
N LYS A 99 10.40 -2.75 -2.76
CA LYS A 99 11.60 -1.96 -2.44
C LYS A 99 11.79 -0.86 -3.48
N LYS A 100 12.33 0.25 -3.04
CA LYS A 100 12.65 1.39 -3.90
C LYS A 100 13.64 0.98 -5.00
N GLY A 101 13.22 1.11 -6.26
CA GLY A 101 14.02 0.73 -7.42
C GLY A 101 14.05 -0.77 -7.72
N SER A 102 13.25 -1.58 -7.05
CA SER A 102 13.02 -2.98 -7.38
C SER A 102 11.56 -3.21 -7.79
N THR A 103 11.34 -4.07 -8.77
CA THR A 103 10.01 -4.55 -9.21
C THR A 103 9.69 -5.94 -8.68
N TYR A 104 10.64 -6.60 -8.05
CA TYR A 104 10.51 -7.97 -7.56
C TYR A 104 10.49 -8.04 -6.03
N ASP A 105 11.42 -7.35 -5.36
CA ASP A 105 11.58 -7.46 -3.92
C ASP A 105 10.43 -6.77 -3.18
N VAL A 106 9.76 -7.49 -2.30
CA VAL A 106 8.61 -7.03 -1.51
C VAL A 106 8.99 -6.96 -0.04
N LEU A 107 8.83 -5.78 0.56
CA LEU A 107 9.00 -5.57 2.00
C LEU A 107 7.68 -5.77 2.71
N THR A 108 7.67 -6.53 3.80
CA THR A 108 6.49 -6.68 4.65
C THR A 108 6.09 -5.32 5.26
N ALA A 109 4.82 -4.94 5.09
CA ALA A 109 4.31 -3.59 5.42
C ALA A 109 3.36 -3.58 6.62
N ASN A 110 3.56 -4.48 7.60
CA ASN A 110 2.71 -4.62 8.78
C ASN A 110 2.72 -3.40 9.73
N ASP A 111 3.64 -2.46 9.55
CA ASP A 111 3.72 -1.20 10.30
C ASP A 111 3.63 0.05 9.39
N CYS A 112 2.91 -0.06 8.27
CA CYS A 112 2.75 1.05 7.33
C CYS A 112 1.95 2.20 7.93
N LYS A 113 2.57 3.39 8.02
CA LYS A 113 1.93 4.59 8.61
C LYS A 113 1.01 5.36 7.65
N LEU A 114 0.97 5.00 6.37
CA LEU A 114 0.08 5.65 5.38
C LEU A 114 -1.37 5.20 5.48
N VAL A 115 -1.60 3.96 5.93
CA VAL A 115 -2.91 3.35 6.05
C VAL A 115 -3.41 3.38 7.50
N HIS A 116 -4.70 3.19 7.69
CA HIS A 116 -5.30 3.01 9.01
C HIS A 116 -4.82 1.71 9.67
N GLU A 117 -4.76 1.66 11.01
CA GLU A 117 -4.34 0.48 11.77
C GLU A 117 -5.14 -0.79 11.46
N ASP A 118 -6.43 -0.65 11.18
CA ASP A 118 -7.26 -1.79 10.75
C ASP A 118 -6.65 -2.49 9.53
N MET A 119 -6.12 -1.72 8.56
CA MET A 119 -5.53 -2.29 7.35
C MET A 119 -4.21 -3.01 7.64
N THR A 120 -3.41 -2.54 8.59
CA THR A 120 -2.17 -3.23 9.01
C THR A 120 -2.47 -4.48 9.83
N LYS A 121 -3.53 -4.47 10.67
CA LYS A 121 -4.01 -5.67 11.38
C LYS A 121 -4.47 -6.76 10.41
N ILE A 122 -5.26 -6.39 9.41
CA ILE A 122 -5.72 -7.30 8.35
C ILE A 122 -4.53 -7.86 7.57
N LEU A 123 -3.58 -6.99 7.14
CA LEU A 123 -2.37 -7.41 6.44
C LEU A 123 -1.58 -8.42 7.27
N THR A 124 -1.38 -8.15 8.56
CA THR A 124 -0.63 -9.02 9.47
C THR A 124 -1.31 -10.39 9.63
N CYS A 125 -2.65 -10.42 9.74
CA CYS A 125 -3.43 -11.65 9.80
C CYS A 125 -3.26 -12.46 8.51
N VAL A 126 -3.51 -11.86 7.35
CA VAL A 126 -3.39 -12.51 6.03
C VAL A 126 -1.97 -13.02 5.79
N HIS A 127 -0.96 -12.21 6.08
CA HIS A 127 0.44 -12.60 5.94
C HIS A 127 0.78 -13.81 6.82
N GLY A 128 0.43 -13.76 8.10
CA GLY A 128 0.67 -14.85 9.05
C GLY A 128 -0.06 -16.13 8.67
N TYR A 129 -1.28 -16.00 8.16
CA TYR A 129 -2.09 -17.14 7.71
C TYR A 129 -1.40 -17.93 6.59
N PHE A 130 -0.96 -17.25 5.53
CA PHE A 130 -0.33 -17.91 4.39
C PHE A 130 1.12 -18.32 4.66
N LEU A 131 1.87 -17.54 5.43
CA LEU A 131 3.23 -17.88 5.83
C LEU A 131 3.30 -19.21 6.60
N LYS A 132 2.41 -19.40 7.57
CA LYS A 132 2.33 -20.66 8.37
C LYS A 132 1.99 -21.88 7.52
N ARG A 133 1.32 -21.68 6.39
CA ARG A 133 0.87 -22.76 5.48
C ARG A 133 1.83 -22.99 4.32
N ASN A 134 2.94 -22.20 4.24
CA ASN A 134 3.92 -22.26 3.15
C ASN A 134 3.28 -22.13 1.76
N VAL A 135 2.24 -21.29 1.64
CA VAL A 135 1.55 -21.07 0.37
C VAL A 135 2.44 -20.29 -0.58
N SER A 136 2.49 -20.73 -1.84
CA SER A 136 3.32 -20.11 -2.86
C SER A 136 2.82 -18.69 -3.24
N TYR A 137 3.71 -17.80 -3.64
CA TYR A 137 3.34 -16.54 -4.28
C TYR A 137 3.67 -16.59 -5.78
N TYR A 138 2.94 -15.80 -6.58
CA TYR A 138 3.11 -15.73 -8.02
C TYR A 138 4.44 -15.10 -8.42
N LYS A 139 5.33 -15.90 -9.01
CA LYS A 139 6.65 -15.48 -9.51
C LYS A 139 6.49 -14.95 -10.93
N LYS A 140 6.58 -13.64 -11.12
CA LYS A 140 6.33 -12.94 -12.40
C LYS A 140 7.17 -13.44 -13.57
N MET A 141 8.40 -13.88 -13.32
CA MET A 141 9.30 -14.38 -14.38
C MET A 141 9.02 -15.82 -14.79
N GLN A 142 8.52 -16.65 -13.87
CA GLN A 142 8.19 -18.05 -14.12
C GLN A 142 6.70 -18.24 -14.47
N HIS A 143 5.86 -17.24 -14.21
CA HIS A 143 4.41 -17.28 -14.35
C HIS A 143 3.77 -18.42 -13.55
N THR A 144 4.33 -18.71 -12.36
CA THR A 144 3.89 -19.79 -11.49
C THR A 144 3.72 -19.31 -10.06
N GLY A 145 2.78 -19.93 -9.32
CA GLY A 145 2.48 -19.64 -7.92
C GLY A 145 1.08 -19.10 -7.72
N TYR A 146 0.64 -19.02 -6.48
CA TYR A 146 -0.75 -18.78 -6.11
C TYR A 146 -1.05 -17.34 -5.71
N LEU A 147 -0.40 -16.83 -4.65
CA LEU A 147 -0.72 -15.53 -4.06
C LEU A 147 -0.20 -14.37 -4.92
N ARG A 148 -1.06 -13.39 -5.22
CA ARG A 148 -0.69 -12.20 -6.00
C ARG A 148 -0.75 -10.93 -5.17
N HIS A 149 -1.95 -10.54 -4.72
CA HIS A 149 -2.15 -9.26 -4.03
C HIS A 149 -3.17 -9.37 -2.90
N LEU A 150 -3.06 -8.47 -1.94
CA LEU A 150 -4.08 -8.14 -0.96
C LEU A 150 -4.51 -6.69 -1.23
N LEU A 151 -5.75 -6.49 -1.70
CA LEU A 151 -6.32 -5.18 -1.91
C LEU A 151 -7.30 -4.86 -0.77
N LEU A 152 -7.02 -3.78 -0.05
CA LEU A 152 -7.84 -3.29 1.04
C LEU A 152 -8.45 -1.93 0.70
N ARG A 153 -9.72 -1.75 1.03
CA ARG A 153 -10.42 -0.46 0.98
C ARG A 153 -11.10 -0.20 2.31
N ARG A 154 -11.02 1.02 2.80
CA ARG A 154 -11.68 1.46 4.04
C ARG A 154 -12.42 2.76 3.79
N GLY A 155 -13.71 2.79 4.08
CA GLY A 155 -14.51 4.01 4.10
C GLY A 155 -13.99 4.94 5.22
N VAL A 156 -13.62 6.17 4.85
CA VAL A 156 -13.07 7.13 5.83
C VAL A 156 -14.15 7.58 6.83
N THR A 157 -15.40 7.72 6.36
CA THR A 157 -16.52 8.21 7.13
C THR A 157 -17.27 7.07 7.84
N THR A 158 -17.45 5.93 7.13
CA THR A 158 -18.26 4.81 7.64
C THR A 158 -17.45 3.80 8.44
N GLY A 159 -16.13 3.75 8.24
CA GLY A 159 -15.27 2.71 8.80
C GLY A 159 -15.43 1.32 8.17
N GLU A 160 -16.26 1.18 7.15
CA GLU A 160 -16.47 -0.06 6.44
C GLU A 160 -15.24 -0.50 5.68
N ILE A 161 -14.95 -1.81 5.71
CA ILE A 161 -13.73 -2.37 5.12
C ILE A 161 -14.09 -3.47 4.13
N LEU A 162 -13.50 -3.39 2.93
CA LEU A 162 -13.50 -4.45 1.94
C LEU A 162 -12.11 -5.07 1.86
N VAL A 163 -12.08 -6.40 1.89
CA VAL A 163 -10.87 -7.22 1.79
C VAL A 163 -10.94 -8.05 0.51
N HIS A 164 -9.92 -7.93 -0.36
CA HIS A 164 -9.82 -8.73 -1.56
C HIS A 164 -8.50 -9.49 -1.53
N VAL A 165 -8.59 -10.81 -1.52
CA VAL A 165 -7.45 -11.72 -1.68
C VAL A 165 -7.38 -12.09 -3.16
N ILE A 166 -6.28 -11.72 -3.81
CA ILE A 166 -6.10 -11.94 -5.25
C ILE A 166 -5.06 -13.05 -5.46
N THR A 167 -5.45 -14.07 -6.21
CA THR A 167 -4.62 -15.28 -6.46
C THR A 167 -4.64 -15.63 -7.94
N THR A 168 -3.88 -16.63 -8.32
CA THR A 168 -4.06 -17.34 -9.58
C THR A 168 -5.01 -18.54 -9.40
N SER A 169 -5.41 -19.18 -10.50
CA SER A 169 -6.12 -20.46 -10.51
C SER A 169 -5.20 -21.67 -10.39
N GLN A 170 -3.88 -21.51 -10.29
CA GLN A 170 -2.89 -22.60 -10.35
C GLN A 170 -2.89 -23.51 -9.13
N GLU A 171 -3.36 -23.02 -8.00
CA GLU A 171 -3.52 -23.81 -6.77
C GLU A 171 -4.91 -23.51 -6.18
N GLU A 172 -5.38 -24.39 -5.31
CA GLU A 172 -6.61 -24.19 -4.57
C GLU A 172 -6.33 -24.33 -3.08
N HIS A 173 -6.76 -23.33 -2.31
CA HIS A 173 -6.63 -23.30 -0.86
C HIS A 173 -7.95 -22.94 -0.21
N ASP A 174 -8.24 -23.57 0.92
CA ASP A 174 -9.39 -23.19 1.74
C ASP A 174 -9.20 -21.80 2.35
N LEU A 175 -10.08 -20.87 1.99
CA LEU A 175 -10.10 -19.51 2.51
C LEU A 175 -11.19 -19.30 3.60
N GLU A 176 -11.96 -20.32 3.94
CA GLU A 176 -12.99 -20.21 4.97
C GLU A 176 -12.38 -19.93 6.34
N SER A 177 -11.31 -20.64 6.70
CA SER A 177 -10.60 -20.38 7.97
C SER A 177 -9.91 -19.01 7.99
N LEU A 178 -9.43 -18.52 6.86
CA LEU A 178 -8.92 -17.13 6.75
C LEU A 178 -10.05 -16.12 6.99
N LYS A 179 -11.23 -16.34 6.41
CA LYS A 179 -12.40 -15.48 6.63
C LYS A 179 -12.74 -15.41 8.12
N GLU A 180 -12.77 -16.53 8.81
CA GLU A 180 -13.06 -16.58 10.24
C GLU A 180 -12.02 -15.81 11.06
N GLU A 181 -10.71 -16.00 10.77
CA GLU A 181 -9.64 -15.24 11.43
C GLU A 181 -9.78 -13.74 11.19
N LEU A 182 -10.13 -13.31 9.96
CA LEU A 182 -10.32 -11.90 9.61
C LEU A 182 -11.51 -11.27 10.35
N LEU A 183 -12.64 -11.97 10.42
CA LEU A 183 -13.85 -11.49 11.10
C LEU A 183 -13.69 -11.42 12.63
N ALA A 184 -12.75 -12.17 13.20
CA ALA A 184 -12.43 -12.16 14.62
C ALA A 184 -11.45 -11.04 15.02
N LEU A 185 -10.89 -10.28 14.07
CA LEU A 185 -9.92 -9.23 14.38
C LEU A 185 -10.54 -8.07 15.16
N PRO A 186 -9.85 -7.55 16.19
CA PRO A 186 -10.28 -6.37 16.96
C PRO A 186 -10.01 -5.08 16.16
N LEU A 187 -10.88 -4.80 15.20
CA LEU A 187 -10.80 -3.61 14.35
C LEU A 187 -11.62 -2.46 14.93
N GLU A 188 -11.23 -1.23 14.64
CA GLU A 188 -12.04 -0.04 14.90
C GLU A 188 -13.23 0.01 13.94
N GLY A 189 -12.98 -0.27 12.65
CA GLY A 189 -13.99 -0.38 11.61
C GLY A 189 -14.62 -1.76 11.56
N LYS A 190 -15.41 -2.01 10.51
CA LYS A 190 -16.12 -3.27 10.29
C LYS A 190 -15.82 -3.82 8.91
N ILE A 191 -15.40 -5.08 8.81
CA ILE A 191 -15.35 -5.79 7.54
C ILE A 191 -16.79 -6.02 7.07
N VAL A 192 -17.13 -5.49 5.88
CA VAL A 192 -18.45 -5.63 5.26
C VAL A 192 -18.40 -6.51 4.00
N GLY A 193 -17.21 -6.85 3.52
CA GLY A 193 -17.06 -7.78 2.42
C GLY A 193 -15.66 -8.38 2.37
N ILE A 194 -15.59 -9.68 2.06
CA ILE A 194 -14.36 -10.41 1.78
C ILE A 194 -14.55 -11.12 0.45
N MET A 195 -13.67 -10.85 -0.50
CA MET A 195 -13.72 -11.40 -1.85
C MET A 195 -12.44 -12.16 -2.17
N HIS A 196 -12.57 -13.31 -2.79
CA HIS A 196 -11.49 -14.00 -3.46
C HIS A 196 -11.56 -13.68 -4.95
N ILE A 197 -10.52 -13.10 -5.49
CA ILE A 197 -10.40 -12.73 -6.90
C ILE A 197 -9.36 -13.62 -7.54
N ILE A 198 -9.74 -14.32 -8.59
CA ILE A 198 -8.82 -15.08 -9.43
C ILE A 198 -8.37 -14.17 -10.58
N ASN A 199 -7.06 -14.10 -10.79
CA ASN A 199 -6.43 -13.29 -11.81
C ASN A 199 -5.26 -14.07 -12.41
N ASP A 200 -5.46 -14.60 -13.60
CA ASP A 200 -4.46 -15.38 -14.34
C ASP A 200 -3.70 -14.54 -15.39
N SER A 201 -3.92 -13.23 -15.42
CA SER A 201 -3.21 -12.36 -16.36
C SER A 201 -1.70 -12.38 -16.11
N LEU A 202 -0.91 -12.32 -17.19
CA LEU A 202 0.55 -12.24 -17.10
C LEU A 202 1.02 -10.88 -16.58
N SER A 203 0.19 -9.84 -16.74
CA SER A 203 0.49 -8.49 -16.27
C SER A 203 0.23 -8.35 -14.76
N ASP A 204 0.90 -7.37 -14.15
CA ASP A 204 0.76 -7.05 -12.72
C ASP A 204 -0.48 -6.17 -12.41
N VAL A 205 -1.45 -6.17 -13.31
CA VAL A 205 -2.69 -5.42 -13.15
C VAL A 205 -3.67 -6.22 -12.32
N VAL A 206 -4.33 -5.61 -11.35
CA VAL A 206 -5.46 -6.22 -10.63
C VAL A 206 -6.66 -6.25 -11.58
N GLN A 207 -6.79 -7.38 -12.26
CA GLN A 207 -7.91 -7.72 -13.12
C GLN A 207 -8.64 -8.89 -12.48
N SER A 208 -9.91 -9.06 -12.76
CA SER A 208 -10.72 -10.18 -12.26
C SER A 208 -11.13 -11.06 -13.42
N ASP A 209 -10.66 -12.32 -13.43
CA ASP A 209 -11.18 -13.36 -14.31
C ASP A 209 -12.39 -14.03 -13.64
N GLU A 210 -12.34 -14.21 -12.32
CA GLU A 210 -13.44 -14.72 -11.49
C GLU A 210 -13.43 -14.01 -10.12
N THR A 211 -14.62 -13.74 -9.58
CA THR A 211 -14.78 -13.21 -8.23
C THR A 211 -15.72 -14.10 -7.42
N ARG A 212 -15.23 -14.58 -6.27
CA ARG A 212 -15.99 -15.35 -5.29
C ARG A 212 -16.21 -14.51 -4.04
N ILE A 213 -17.47 -14.37 -3.60
CA ILE A 213 -17.80 -13.66 -2.37
C ILE A 213 -17.69 -14.67 -1.22
N LEU A 214 -16.77 -14.42 -0.29
CA LEU A 214 -16.59 -15.24 0.92
C LEU A 214 -17.44 -14.71 2.09
N TYR A 215 -17.69 -13.39 2.10
CA TYR A 215 -18.50 -12.72 3.11
C TYR A 215 -19.05 -11.39 2.57
N GLY A 216 -20.29 -11.02 2.97
CA GLY A 216 -20.97 -9.78 2.62
C GLY A 216 -21.97 -9.85 1.49
#